data_aabd9b4834a7519edc4d43890594ecb2
#
_entry.id   aabd9b4834a7519edc4d43890594ecb2
#
_cell.length_a   1.000
_cell.length_b   1.000
_cell.length_c   1.000
_cell.angle_alpha   90.00
_cell.angle_beta   90.00
_cell.angle_gamma   90.00
#
_symmetry.space_group_name_H-M   'P 1'
#
loop_
_entity.id
_entity.type
_entity.pdbx_description
1 polymer ?
#
loop_
_entity_poly.entity_id
_entity_poly.type
_entity_poly.pdbx_seq_one_letter_code
_entity_poly.pdbx_strand_id
1 'polypeptide(L)'
;MISLLLFPAALGQDRSKFPVNDHHIVYHDVRVDAGGGIVPWSGDDPSVAYDRNIRAIWNFWIHMRKCSNGVPYYLQHQVWKPDADDERGLGGDQINMALDSWNLLYGYLGDPAIPQNMILMADYWLEHGMSSPTALWANLPFPYNTDIHSGQYDGDMRAGKGYLQPDKAGSFGAELVMLYKMTGNPRYLDGAVKIADSLVAHVISGDAMHSPWPFRVNATTGQIAEQEAKGERHTAAYTSNWSPTLRLFSGLEDLHRGDVAQYAHTAALVTAWIKTYPLATNKWGPFFEDIETAAYSDTEINADTMASYILEHPDWDRNVVAQAGGILGWSMQRLGNHSFEKVQVVPINEQTVYLVPGNSHTSRHASVELLYCEKSGDCATRGQAVRRLNWATYSVDADGKNRYPNDDIWLTDGYGDYVRHYLRAMASFPELAPKDQDHLLRTSSVIRHIRYSPAEISYQKFDARSVERLKLAASIPKSVEGGTMQWDSSQKVLTIQSQSPQVTIQLLPRPDGKGSH
;
A
#
# COMPACT_ATOMS: atom_id res chain seq x y z
N MET A 1 41.13 -1.84 4.50
CA MET A 1 40.73 -3.03 3.72
C MET A 1 39.25 -3.20 3.95
N ILE A 2 38.48 -2.66 3.05
CA ILE A 2 37.00 -2.79 3.08
C ILE A 2 36.71 -4.09 2.35
N SER A 3 36.25 -5.10 3.11
CA SER A 3 35.79 -6.36 2.55
C SER A 3 34.41 -6.12 1.91
N LEU A 4 34.39 -5.97 0.59
CA LEU A 4 33.14 -6.07 -0.18
C LEU A 4 32.63 -7.50 -0.03
N LEU A 5 31.58 -7.68 0.74
CA LEU A 5 30.77 -8.88 0.65
C LEU A 5 30.01 -8.80 -0.68
N LEU A 6 30.59 -9.39 -1.71
CA LEU A 6 29.93 -9.74 -2.95
C LEU A 6 28.83 -10.75 -2.61
N PHE A 7 27.59 -10.30 -2.55
CA PHE A 7 26.47 -11.21 -2.74
C PHE A 7 26.64 -11.85 -4.12
N PRO A 8 26.54 -13.18 -4.25
CA PRO A 8 26.61 -13.79 -5.56
C PRO A 8 25.46 -13.24 -6.40
N ALA A 9 25.79 -12.50 -7.44
CA ALA A 9 24.85 -12.17 -8.49
C ALA A 9 24.22 -13.51 -8.94
N ALA A 10 22.95 -13.69 -8.70
CA ALA A 10 22.21 -14.86 -9.13
C ALA A 10 22.18 -14.83 -10.68
N LEU A 11 23.20 -15.42 -11.28
CA LEU A 11 23.35 -15.55 -12.71
C LEU A 11 22.19 -16.35 -13.28
N GLY A 12 21.31 -15.67 -14.00
CA GLY A 12 20.68 -16.25 -15.18
C GLY A 12 19.75 -17.43 -15.03
N GLN A 13 19.23 -17.78 -13.85
CA GLN A 13 18.12 -18.72 -13.76
C GLN A 13 16.83 -18.02 -14.16
N ASP A 14 16.10 -18.61 -15.10
CA ASP A 14 14.73 -18.21 -15.43
C ASP A 14 13.83 -18.47 -14.19
N ARG A 15 13.75 -17.48 -13.32
CA ARG A 15 12.98 -17.52 -12.06
C ARG A 15 11.47 -17.41 -12.30
N SER A 16 11.02 -17.40 -13.55
CA SER A 16 9.61 -17.48 -13.88
C SER A 16 9.01 -18.88 -13.63
N LYS A 17 9.86 -19.90 -13.37
CA LYS A 17 9.46 -21.30 -13.22
C LYS A 17 9.86 -21.85 -11.86
N PHE A 18 8.99 -21.67 -10.88
CA PHE A 18 9.16 -22.29 -9.55
C PHE A 18 8.31 -23.55 -9.41
N PRO A 19 8.76 -24.57 -8.62
CA PRO A 19 7.87 -25.63 -8.16
C PRO A 19 6.71 -25.07 -7.33
N VAL A 20 5.52 -25.69 -7.42
CA VAL A 20 4.33 -25.19 -6.69
C VAL A 20 4.53 -25.14 -5.18
N ASN A 21 5.29 -26.08 -4.61
CA ASN A 21 5.67 -26.12 -3.21
C ASN A 21 7.16 -25.72 -3.06
N ASP A 22 7.58 -24.67 -3.72
CA ASP A 22 8.87 -24.06 -3.47
C ASP A 22 8.79 -23.23 -2.18
N HIS A 23 9.31 -23.76 -1.08
CA HIS A 23 9.23 -23.12 0.25
C HIS A 23 10.12 -21.87 0.40
N HIS A 24 10.81 -21.44 -0.67
CA HIS A 24 11.38 -20.10 -0.77
C HIS A 24 10.41 -19.07 -1.34
N ILE A 25 9.27 -19.52 -1.89
CA ILE A 25 8.23 -18.66 -2.50
C ILE A 25 6.91 -18.78 -1.74
N VAL A 26 6.52 -20.01 -1.38
CA VAL A 26 5.32 -20.32 -0.60
C VAL A 26 5.73 -21.09 0.65
N TYR A 27 5.34 -20.62 1.83
CA TYR A 27 5.85 -21.15 3.10
C TYR A 27 4.94 -22.19 3.75
N HIS A 28 3.90 -22.62 3.02
CA HIS A 28 2.98 -23.70 3.38
C HIS A 28 2.76 -24.59 2.16
N ASP A 29 2.47 -25.86 2.39
CA ASP A 29 2.09 -26.77 1.31
C ASP A 29 0.82 -26.29 0.61
N VAL A 30 0.87 -26.21 -0.72
CA VAL A 30 -0.22 -25.69 -1.52
C VAL A 30 -1.40 -26.65 -1.49
N ARG A 31 -2.57 -26.12 -1.14
CA ARG A 31 -3.86 -26.80 -1.07
C ARG A 31 -4.72 -26.41 -2.26
N VAL A 32 -5.51 -27.34 -2.75
CA VAL A 32 -6.44 -27.11 -3.85
C VAL A 32 -7.83 -27.62 -3.52
N ASP A 33 -8.85 -27.01 -4.13
CA ASP A 33 -10.22 -27.48 -4.09
C ASP A 33 -10.42 -28.74 -4.98
N ALA A 34 -11.65 -29.27 -5.01
CA ALA A 34 -11.99 -30.43 -5.85
C ALA A 34 -11.81 -30.18 -7.35
N GLY A 35 -11.78 -28.93 -7.80
CA GLY A 35 -11.53 -28.52 -9.19
C GLY A 35 -10.05 -28.32 -9.51
N GLY A 36 -9.15 -28.49 -8.54
CA GLY A 36 -7.72 -28.26 -8.67
C GLY A 36 -7.30 -26.80 -8.58
N GLY A 37 -8.20 -25.90 -8.18
CA GLY A 37 -7.92 -24.48 -7.95
C GLY A 37 -7.34 -24.24 -6.56
N ILE A 38 -6.36 -23.33 -6.45
CA ILE A 38 -5.72 -23.00 -5.17
C ILE A 38 -6.73 -22.40 -4.19
N VAL A 39 -6.69 -22.89 -2.93
CA VAL A 39 -7.44 -22.34 -1.79
C VAL A 39 -6.46 -21.72 -0.77
N PRO A 40 -6.89 -20.87 0.17
CA PRO A 40 -6.00 -20.33 1.19
C PRO A 40 -5.37 -21.44 2.01
N TRP A 41 -4.13 -21.26 2.48
CA TRP A 41 -3.44 -22.28 3.28
C TRP A 41 -4.14 -22.55 4.62
N SER A 42 -4.75 -21.50 5.22
CA SER A 42 -5.31 -21.54 6.58
C SER A 42 -6.77 -21.98 6.67
N GLY A 43 -7.42 -22.31 5.54
CA GLY A 43 -8.82 -22.76 5.50
C GLY A 43 -9.42 -22.72 4.11
N ASP A 44 -10.57 -23.38 3.91
CA ASP A 44 -11.22 -23.49 2.59
C ASP A 44 -12.13 -22.31 2.25
N ASP A 45 -12.59 -21.57 3.26
CA ASP A 45 -13.39 -20.33 3.07
C ASP A 45 -12.47 -19.11 2.99
N PRO A 46 -12.35 -18.46 1.82
CA PRO A 46 -11.50 -17.30 1.66
C PRO A 46 -11.81 -16.17 2.65
N SER A 47 -13.10 -15.93 2.95
CA SER A 47 -13.50 -14.84 3.84
C SER A 47 -12.98 -15.02 5.27
N VAL A 48 -12.97 -16.25 5.78
CA VAL A 48 -12.43 -16.59 7.10
C VAL A 48 -10.90 -16.55 7.09
N ALA A 49 -10.29 -17.08 6.03
CA ALA A 49 -8.84 -17.14 5.91
C ALA A 49 -8.20 -15.74 5.80
N TYR A 50 -8.82 -14.86 5.03
CA TYR A 50 -8.32 -13.49 4.84
C TYR A 50 -8.41 -12.68 6.15
N ASP A 51 -9.54 -12.71 6.85
CA ASP A 51 -9.68 -12.05 8.15
C ASP A 51 -8.69 -12.58 9.19
N ARG A 52 -8.55 -13.91 9.25
CA ARG A 52 -7.57 -14.56 10.14
C ARG A 52 -6.15 -14.06 9.88
N ASN A 53 -5.74 -13.99 8.60
CA ASN A 53 -4.39 -13.55 8.24
C ASN A 53 -4.19 -12.05 8.56
N ILE A 54 -5.18 -11.20 8.27
CA ILE A 54 -5.13 -9.78 8.61
C ILE A 54 -4.95 -9.58 10.12
N ARG A 55 -5.73 -10.29 10.94
CA ARG A 55 -5.63 -10.22 12.41
C ARG A 55 -4.32 -10.77 12.92
N ALA A 56 -3.83 -11.87 12.35
CA ALA A 56 -2.55 -12.47 12.72
C ALA A 56 -1.39 -11.50 12.40
N ILE A 57 -1.38 -10.89 11.22
CA ILE A 57 -0.40 -9.87 10.83
C ILE A 57 -0.44 -8.68 11.79
N TRP A 58 -1.62 -8.13 12.08
CA TRP A 58 -1.74 -7.01 13.01
C TRP A 58 -1.23 -7.39 14.41
N ASN A 59 -1.63 -8.55 14.90
CA ASN A 59 -1.19 -9.04 16.20
C ASN A 59 0.34 -9.22 16.25
N PHE A 60 0.95 -9.79 15.22
CA PHE A 60 2.41 -9.91 15.13
C PHE A 60 3.08 -8.53 15.14
N TRP A 61 2.56 -7.61 14.30
CA TRP A 61 3.11 -6.26 14.16
C TRP A 61 3.20 -5.48 15.48
N ILE A 62 2.10 -5.42 16.23
CA ILE A 62 2.07 -4.64 17.48
C ILE A 62 2.88 -5.26 18.62
N HIS A 63 3.23 -6.55 18.49
CA HIS A 63 4.02 -7.27 19.49
C HIS A 63 5.49 -7.46 19.06
N MET A 64 5.91 -6.90 17.93
CA MET A 64 7.32 -6.88 17.57
C MET A 64 8.17 -6.29 18.69
N ARG A 65 9.39 -6.78 18.85
CA ARG A 65 10.27 -6.35 19.94
C ARG A 65 10.51 -4.83 19.90
N LYS A 66 10.86 -4.31 21.06
CA LYS A 66 11.25 -2.91 21.25
C LYS A 66 12.73 -2.83 21.62
N CYS A 67 13.36 -1.72 21.24
CA CYS A 67 14.68 -1.35 21.70
C CYS A 67 14.66 -0.99 23.19
N SER A 68 15.83 -0.85 23.81
CA SER A 68 15.97 -0.52 25.24
C SER A 68 15.32 0.83 25.62
N ASN A 69 15.18 1.74 24.68
CA ASN A 69 14.50 3.03 24.84
C ASN A 69 12.96 2.95 24.65
N GLY A 70 12.40 1.76 24.45
CA GLY A 70 10.97 1.54 24.26
C GLY A 70 10.43 1.76 22.84
N VAL A 71 11.27 2.24 21.91
CA VAL A 71 10.88 2.42 20.50
C VAL A 71 10.81 1.04 19.80
N PRO A 72 9.82 0.79 18.95
CA PRO A 72 9.77 -0.41 18.15
C PRO A 72 11.06 -0.60 17.34
N TYR A 73 11.59 -1.82 17.35
CA TYR A 73 12.82 -2.16 16.67
C TYR A 73 12.80 -1.79 15.19
N TYR A 74 11.69 -2.02 14.50
CA TYR A 74 11.51 -1.74 13.09
C TYR A 74 11.68 -0.24 12.71
N LEU A 75 11.58 0.69 13.66
CA LEU A 75 11.86 2.12 13.42
C LEU A 75 13.34 2.49 13.59
N GLN A 76 14.11 1.68 14.30
CA GLN A 76 15.52 1.98 14.59
C GLN A 76 16.50 1.18 13.75
N HIS A 77 16.07 0.08 13.16
CA HIS A 77 16.94 -0.80 12.39
C HIS A 77 16.89 -0.52 10.89
N GLN A 78 17.97 -0.88 10.20
CA GLN A 78 18.02 -0.78 8.75
C GLN A 78 17.22 -1.91 8.09
N VAL A 79 16.48 -1.59 7.01
CA VAL A 79 15.55 -2.53 6.37
C VAL A 79 16.25 -3.73 5.72
N TRP A 80 17.42 -3.52 5.08
CA TRP A 80 18.09 -4.56 4.29
C TRP A 80 19.20 -5.33 5.01
N LYS A 81 19.49 -4.99 6.25
CA LYS A 81 20.48 -5.71 7.05
C LYS A 81 19.79 -6.40 8.21
N PRO A 82 19.72 -7.75 8.19
CA PRO A 82 19.16 -8.47 9.31
C PRO A 82 20.03 -8.32 10.55
N ASP A 83 19.40 -8.35 11.68
CA ASP A 83 20.01 -8.61 12.96
C ASP A 83 20.27 -10.13 13.14
N ALA A 84 20.84 -10.51 14.29
CA ALA A 84 21.09 -11.90 14.67
C ALA A 84 19.81 -12.76 14.67
N ASP A 85 18.65 -12.14 14.96
CA ASP A 85 17.32 -12.77 14.95
C ASP A 85 16.58 -12.58 13.62
N ASP A 86 17.29 -12.14 12.58
CA ASP A 86 16.76 -11.92 11.24
C ASP A 86 15.64 -10.85 11.15
N GLU A 87 15.58 -9.95 12.12
CA GLU A 87 14.65 -8.84 12.12
C GLU A 87 15.12 -7.69 11.22
N ARG A 88 14.15 -7.01 10.63
CA ARG A 88 14.37 -5.91 9.68
C ARG A 88 13.70 -4.62 10.16
N GLY A 89 14.22 -3.50 9.67
CA GLY A 89 13.60 -2.18 9.85
C GLY A 89 12.55 -1.86 8.80
N LEU A 90 12.05 -0.62 8.87
CA LEU A 90 11.17 -0.03 7.85
C LEU A 90 11.93 0.99 6.99
N GLY A 91 11.65 0.97 5.69
CA GLY A 91 11.92 2.10 4.81
C GLY A 91 10.73 3.05 4.71
N GLY A 92 10.92 4.17 4.02
CA GLY A 92 9.88 5.18 3.87
C GLY A 92 8.69 4.74 3.04
N ASP A 93 8.90 3.90 2.04
CA ASP A 93 7.82 3.29 1.27
C ASP A 93 6.96 2.38 2.15
N GLN A 94 7.58 1.56 3.00
CA GLN A 94 6.88 0.66 3.92
C GLN A 94 6.12 1.42 5.01
N ILE A 95 6.66 2.53 5.52
CA ILE A 95 5.93 3.41 6.45
C ILE A 95 4.65 3.93 5.77
N ASN A 96 4.75 4.42 4.54
CA ASN A 96 3.59 4.93 3.80
C ASN A 96 2.54 3.84 3.56
N MET A 97 2.97 2.65 3.15
CA MET A 97 2.09 1.51 2.94
C MET A 97 1.41 1.05 4.23
N ALA A 98 2.14 1.05 5.36
CA ALA A 98 1.58 0.72 6.66
C ALA A 98 0.56 1.76 7.13
N LEU A 99 0.83 3.07 6.95
CA LEU A 99 -0.12 4.12 7.28
C LEU A 99 -1.44 4.00 6.50
N ASP A 100 -1.37 3.78 5.18
CA ASP A 100 -2.55 3.53 4.34
C ASP A 100 -3.31 2.26 4.79
N SER A 101 -2.58 1.17 5.06
CA SER A 101 -3.17 -0.08 5.54
C SER A 101 -3.85 0.06 6.89
N TRP A 102 -3.19 0.71 7.84
CA TRP A 102 -3.72 0.87 9.19
C TRP A 102 -4.91 1.83 9.22
N ASN A 103 -4.97 2.80 8.32
CA ASN A 103 -6.17 3.64 8.15
C ASN A 103 -7.39 2.79 7.77
N LEU A 104 -7.25 1.87 6.81
CA LEU A 104 -8.32 0.94 6.44
C LEU A 104 -8.62 -0.07 7.55
N LEU A 105 -7.59 -0.60 8.18
CA LEU A 105 -7.69 -1.59 9.26
C LEU A 105 -8.39 -1.03 10.49
N TYR A 106 -8.17 0.25 10.81
CA TYR A 106 -8.84 0.91 11.92
C TYR A 106 -10.36 0.93 11.72
N GLY A 107 -10.81 1.30 10.53
CA GLY A 107 -12.23 1.23 10.20
C GLY A 107 -12.79 -0.19 10.29
N TYR A 108 -12.00 -1.18 9.89
CA TYR A 108 -12.38 -2.58 9.86
C TYR A 108 -12.44 -3.24 11.24
N LEU A 109 -11.45 -3.01 12.11
CA LEU A 109 -11.34 -3.65 13.43
C LEU A 109 -11.87 -2.78 14.58
N GLY A 110 -11.75 -1.47 14.50
CA GLY A 110 -12.05 -0.55 15.61
C GLY A 110 -11.04 -0.61 16.77
N ASP A 111 -9.87 -1.21 16.56
CA ASP A 111 -8.83 -1.35 17.58
C ASP A 111 -8.11 -0.01 17.79
N PRO A 112 -8.17 0.60 19.01
CA PRO A 112 -7.55 1.88 19.27
C PRO A 112 -6.01 1.85 19.25
N ALA A 113 -5.37 0.69 19.28
CA ALA A 113 -3.93 0.57 19.13
C ALA A 113 -3.46 0.91 17.70
N ILE A 114 -4.35 0.77 16.72
CA ILE A 114 -4.02 1.05 15.30
C ILE A 114 -3.67 2.53 15.09
N PRO A 115 -4.54 3.51 15.39
CA PRO A 115 -4.18 4.92 15.22
C PRO A 115 -2.99 5.34 16.12
N GLN A 116 -2.81 4.73 17.27
CA GLN A 116 -1.63 4.99 18.12
C GLN A 116 -0.34 4.56 17.44
N ASN A 117 -0.33 3.41 16.75
CA ASN A 117 0.81 2.94 15.99
C ASN A 117 1.09 3.83 14.76
N MET A 118 0.04 4.30 14.07
CA MET A 118 0.18 5.25 12.95
C MET A 118 0.83 6.55 13.40
N ILE A 119 0.37 7.12 14.51
CA ILE A 119 0.93 8.32 15.14
C ILE A 119 2.41 8.11 15.48
N LEU A 120 2.72 6.97 16.12
CA LEU A 120 4.09 6.63 16.49
C LEU A 120 5.04 6.61 15.28
N MET A 121 4.64 5.94 14.20
CA MET A 121 5.47 5.86 12.99
C MET A 121 5.66 7.22 12.31
N ALA A 122 4.58 7.99 12.18
CA ALA A 122 4.65 9.30 11.53
C ALA A 122 5.44 10.32 12.36
N ASP A 123 5.23 10.36 13.67
CA ASP A 123 5.97 11.23 14.57
C ASP A 123 7.46 10.89 14.57
N TYR A 124 7.79 9.59 14.61
CA TYR A 124 9.18 9.15 14.56
C TYR A 124 9.87 9.61 13.26
N TRP A 125 9.22 9.46 12.12
CA TRP A 125 9.81 9.86 10.84
C TRP A 125 9.93 11.40 10.72
N LEU A 126 8.94 12.15 11.20
CA LEU A 126 9.00 13.62 11.28
C LEU A 126 10.13 14.13 12.20
N GLU A 127 10.48 13.37 13.24
CA GLU A 127 11.51 13.76 14.21
C GLU A 127 12.92 13.29 13.81
N HIS A 128 13.02 12.15 13.15
CA HIS A 128 14.29 11.47 12.92
C HIS A 128 14.62 11.26 11.44
N GLY A 129 13.84 11.85 10.52
CA GLY A 129 13.99 11.53 9.11
C GLY A 129 13.86 12.68 8.12
N MET A 130 13.76 13.93 8.57
CA MET A 130 13.53 15.04 7.64
C MET A 130 14.84 15.72 7.24
N SER A 131 14.94 16.13 5.97
CA SER A 131 16.02 16.99 5.49
C SER A 131 15.97 18.36 6.15
N SER A 132 17.16 19.00 6.31
CA SER A 132 17.28 20.31 6.94
C SER A 132 16.36 21.35 6.29
N PRO A 133 15.72 22.24 7.07
CA PRO A 133 14.97 23.38 6.52
C PRO A 133 15.82 24.34 5.67
N THR A 134 17.15 24.24 5.73
CA THR A 134 18.10 25.05 4.95
C THR A 134 18.72 24.27 3.79
N ALA A 135 18.34 23.02 3.59
CA ALA A 135 18.77 22.25 2.44
C ALA A 135 18.12 22.75 1.15
N LEU A 136 18.71 22.46 0.00
CA LEU A 136 18.10 22.78 -1.30
C LEU A 136 16.74 22.08 -1.45
N TRP A 137 16.68 20.79 -1.10
CA TRP A 137 15.43 20.05 -1.02
C TRP A 137 15.02 19.94 0.47
N ALA A 138 14.47 21.02 0.99
CA ALA A 138 14.17 21.20 2.40
C ALA A 138 12.91 20.43 2.83
N ASN A 139 12.87 20.01 4.09
CA ASN A 139 11.70 19.41 4.75
C ASN A 139 11.12 18.18 4.04
N LEU A 140 11.93 17.41 3.35
CA LEU A 140 11.53 16.14 2.75
C LEU A 140 12.07 14.95 3.57
N PRO A 141 11.31 13.84 3.68
CA PRO A 141 11.75 12.68 4.41
C PRO A 141 12.84 11.91 3.65
N PHE A 142 13.89 11.51 4.36
CA PHE A 142 14.84 10.52 3.86
C PHE A 142 14.20 9.13 3.92
N PRO A 143 14.30 8.32 2.86
CA PRO A 143 13.59 7.05 2.80
C PRO A 143 14.14 5.97 3.72
N TYR A 144 15.45 6.01 4.07
CA TYR A 144 16.08 4.91 4.78
C TYR A 144 17.02 5.36 5.89
N ASN A 145 17.13 4.48 6.89
CA ASN A 145 18.20 4.46 7.85
C ASN A 145 19.41 3.76 7.21
N THR A 146 20.48 4.49 6.90
CA THR A 146 21.65 3.94 6.18
C THR A 146 22.63 3.22 7.10
N ASP A 147 22.59 3.45 8.40
CA ASP A 147 23.40 2.76 9.41
C ASP A 147 22.56 1.82 10.25
N ILE A 148 23.07 0.62 10.53
CA ILE A 148 22.41 -0.35 11.40
C ILE A 148 22.23 0.27 12.79
N HIS A 149 21.03 0.19 13.37
CA HIS A 149 20.66 0.67 14.70
C HIS A 149 20.81 2.17 14.96
N SER A 150 21.05 3.02 13.94
CA SER A 150 21.19 4.46 14.18
C SER A 150 19.85 5.11 14.59
N GLY A 151 18.75 4.58 14.13
CA GLY A 151 17.44 5.18 14.32
C GLY A 151 17.24 6.50 13.58
N GLN A 152 18.17 6.87 12.69
CA GLN A 152 18.09 8.08 11.88
C GLN A 152 17.83 7.71 10.43
N TYR A 153 16.77 8.21 9.87
CA TYR A 153 16.54 8.15 8.43
C TYR A 153 17.34 9.30 7.80
N ASP A 154 18.38 8.98 7.09
CA ASP A 154 19.41 9.93 6.68
C ASP A 154 19.87 9.78 5.22
N GLY A 155 19.25 8.91 4.46
CA GLY A 155 19.63 8.70 3.07
C GLY A 155 18.84 7.63 2.32
N ASP A 156 19.42 7.20 1.21
CA ASP A 156 18.96 6.15 0.32
C ASP A 156 19.88 4.92 0.42
N MET A 157 19.34 3.72 0.29
CA MET A 157 20.11 2.48 0.45
C MET A 157 21.17 2.26 -0.63
N ARG A 158 20.99 2.82 -1.83
CA ARG A 158 21.92 2.70 -2.96
C ARG A 158 22.76 3.96 -3.16
N ALA A 159 22.10 5.12 -3.11
CA ALA A 159 22.78 6.40 -3.31
C ALA A 159 23.51 6.89 -2.05
N GLY A 160 23.16 6.37 -0.86
CA GLY A 160 23.80 6.68 0.41
C GLY A 160 23.21 7.88 1.14
N LYS A 161 23.96 8.37 2.14
CA LYS A 161 23.52 9.47 3.00
C LYS A 161 23.26 10.75 2.22
N GLY A 162 22.20 11.46 2.65
CA GLY A 162 21.79 12.73 2.07
C GLY A 162 20.94 12.61 0.80
N TYR A 163 20.67 11.41 0.28
CA TYR A 163 19.82 11.23 -0.89
C TYR A 163 18.37 10.98 -0.50
N LEU A 164 17.46 11.67 -1.20
CA LEU A 164 16.00 11.63 -1.06
C LEU A 164 15.38 10.86 -2.21
N GLN A 165 14.15 10.39 -1.98
CA GLN A 165 13.23 9.88 -3.01
C GLN A 165 11.97 10.75 -3.01
N PRO A 166 11.82 11.72 -3.94
CA PRO A 166 10.70 12.66 -3.96
C PRO A 166 9.31 11.99 -4.07
N ASP A 167 9.20 10.83 -4.71
CA ASP A 167 7.95 10.07 -4.79
C ASP A 167 7.52 9.53 -3.40
N LYS A 168 8.47 9.08 -2.57
CA LYS A 168 8.20 8.66 -1.18
C LYS A 168 7.83 9.86 -0.31
N ALA A 169 8.44 11.01 -0.57
CA ALA A 169 8.09 12.26 0.11
C ALA A 169 6.64 12.68 -0.20
N GLY A 170 6.24 12.65 -1.46
CA GLY A 170 4.85 12.91 -1.86
C GLY A 170 3.86 11.95 -1.21
N SER A 171 4.21 10.65 -1.15
CA SER A 171 3.41 9.64 -0.45
C SER A 171 3.24 9.97 1.03
N PHE A 172 4.34 10.30 1.72
CA PHE A 172 4.27 10.67 3.14
C PHE A 172 3.44 11.92 3.39
N GLY A 173 3.58 12.94 2.53
CA GLY A 173 2.74 14.13 2.60
C GLY A 173 1.24 13.80 2.52
N ALA A 174 0.83 12.87 1.65
CA ALA A 174 -0.55 12.41 1.57
C ALA A 174 -1.01 11.70 2.85
N GLU A 175 -0.16 10.85 3.44
CA GLU A 175 -0.45 10.19 4.71
C GLU A 175 -0.52 11.19 5.89
N LEU A 176 0.28 12.26 5.86
CA LEU A 176 0.17 13.34 6.85
C LEU A 176 -1.16 14.11 6.75
N VAL A 177 -1.67 14.34 5.54
CA VAL A 177 -3.03 14.90 5.36
C VAL A 177 -4.08 13.98 5.95
N MET A 178 -3.99 12.67 5.72
CA MET A 178 -4.88 11.67 6.30
C MET A 178 -4.79 11.67 7.83
N LEU A 179 -3.59 11.70 8.41
CA LEU A 179 -3.38 11.76 9.87
C LEU A 179 -3.93 13.06 10.48
N TYR A 180 -3.81 14.20 9.78
CA TYR A 180 -4.48 15.42 10.21
C TYR A 180 -6.00 15.24 10.24
N LYS A 181 -6.58 14.68 9.19
CA LYS A 181 -8.03 14.41 9.15
C LYS A 181 -8.45 13.45 10.27
N MET A 182 -7.63 12.47 10.60
CA MET A 182 -7.89 11.52 11.69
C MET A 182 -7.78 12.14 13.07
N THR A 183 -6.71 12.88 13.35
CA THR A 183 -6.34 13.32 14.71
C THR A 183 -6.71 14.78 15.03
N GLY A 184 -6.81 15.62 13.99
CA GLY A 184 -6.92 17.08 14.13
C GLY A 184 -5.61 17.76 14.53
N ASN A 185 -4.49 17.04 14.66
CA ASN A 185 -3.20 17.61 15.05
C ASN A 185 -2.59 18.44 13.91
N PRO A 186 -2.41 19.77 14.07
CA PRO A 186 -1.92 20.66 13.04
C PRO A 186 -0.49 20.34 12.58
N ARG A 187 0.32 19.67 13.42
CA ARG A 187 1.69 19.26 13.07
C ARG A 187 1.74 18.46 11.76
N TYR A 188 0.78 17.56 11.54
CA TYR A 188 0.72 16.74 10.34
C TYR A 188 0.39 17.58 9.11
N LEU A 189 -0.56 18.49 9.23
CA LEU A 189 -0.92 19.39 8.13
C LEU A 189 0.23 20.34 7.77
N ASP A 190 0.92 20.88 8.76
CA ASP A 190 2.10 21.74 8.57
C ASP A 190 3.24 20.95 7.91
N GLY A 191 3.43 19.68 8.28
CA GLY A 191 4.38 18.77 7.64
C GLY A 191 4.04 18.51 6.17
N ALA A 192 2.77 18.23 5.87
CA ALA A 192 2.28 18.01 4.52
C ALA A 192 2.47 19.25 3.63
N VAL A 193 2.17 20.45 4.14
CA VAL A 193 2.39 21.72 3.42
C VAL A 193 3.86 21.93 3.11
N LYS A 194 4.77 21.72 4.07
CA LYS A 194 6.22 21.88 3.85
C LYS A 194 6.74 20.91 2.78
N ILE A 195 6.25 19.67 2.77
CA ILE A 195 6.60 18.68 1.73
C ILE A 195 6.08 19.15 0.37
N ALA A 196 4.82 19.57 0.28
CA ALA A 196 4.22 20.04 -0.95
C ALA A 196 4.94 21.27 -1.52
N ASP A 197 5.26 22.26 -0.68
CA ASP A 197 6.00 23.47 -1.08
C ASP A 197 7.40 23.12 -1.63
N SER A 198 8.10 22.18 -0.97
CA SER A 198 9.41 21.73 -1.44
C SER A 198 9.31 21.00 -2.79
N LEU A 199 8.30 20.14 -2.98
CA LEU A 199 8.08 19.47 -4.26
C LEU A 199 7.74 20.47 -5.37
N VAL A 200 6.86 21.42 -5.11
CA VAL A 200 6.49 22.48 -6.08
C VAL A 200 7.70 23.32 -6.51
N ALA A 201 8.59 23.65 -5.57
CA ALA A 201 9.80 24.42 -5.87
C ALA A 201 10.78 23.71 -6.83
N HIS A 202 10.66 22.39 -7.01
CA HIS A 202 11.61 21.59 -7.79
C HIS A 202 10.98 20.83 -8.96
N VAL A 203 9.71 21.06 -9.25
CA VAL A 203 9.03 20.38 -10.35
C VAL A 203 9.57 20.85 -11.70
N ILE A 204 9.75 19.91 -12.63
CA ILE A 204 10.03 20.18 -14.04
C ILE A 204 8.94 19.57 -14.92
N SER A 205 8.85 19.99 -16.18
CA SER A 205 7.88 19.42 -17.12
C SER A 205 8.11 17.94 -17.39
N GLY A 206 9.35 17.49 -17.22
CA GLY A 206 9.74 16.13 -17.55
C GLY A 206 9.72 15.79 -19.05
N ASP A 207 10.17 14.61 -19.40
CA ASP A 207 10.15 14.04 -20.74
C ASP A 207 10.12 12.49 -20.66
N ALA A 208 10.43 11.79 -21.76
CA ALA A 208 10.44 10.34 -21.79
C ALA A 208 11.54 9.68 -20.91
N MET A 209 12.56 10.44 -20.50
CA MET A 209 13.72 9.97 -19.72
C MET A 209 13.78 10.61 -18.33
N HIS A 210 13.09 11.71 -18.12
CA HIS A 210 13.08 12.47 -16.87
C HIS A 210 11.63 12.63 -16.39
N SER A 211 11.34 12.13 -15.21
CA SER A 211 10.04 12.41 -14.58
C SER A 211 9.98 13.85 -14.02
N PRO A 212 8.82 14.33 -13.59
CA PRO A 212 8.67 15.68 -13.01
C PRO A 212 9.61 15.97 -11.83
N TRP A 213 10.02 14.94 -11.13
CA TRP A 213 11.10 14.93 -10.15
C TRP A 213 12.00 13.73 -10.39
N PRO A 214 13.29 13.80 -10.06
CA PRO A 214 14.18 12.64 -10.15
C PRO A 214 13.76 11.55 -9.16
N PHE A 215 14.09 10.31 -9.47
CA PHE A 215 13.85 9.20 -8.56
C PHE A 215 14.69 9.33 -7.29
N ARG A 216 15.99 9.76 -7.43
CA ARG A 216 16.89 9.98 -6.30
C ARG A 216 17.66 11.27 -6.47
N VAL A 217 17.67 12.11 -5.43
CA VAL A 217 18.34 13.41 -5.43
C VAL A 217 18.98 13.70 -4.09
N ASN A 218 20.18 14.29 -4.09
CA ASN A 218 20.83 14.73 -2.87
C ASN A 218 20.15 15.99 -2.32
N ALA A 219 19.72 15.94 -1.06
CA ALA A 219 18.96 17.00 -0.42
C ALA A 219 19.70 18.34 -0.37
N THR A 220 21.02 18.32 -0.23
CA THR A 220 21.86 19.53 -0.04
C THR A 220 22.35 20.08 -1.36
N THR A 221 22.79 19.23 -2.28
CA THR A 221 23.45 19.65 -3.52
C THR A 221 22.52 19.69 -4.73
N GLY A 222 21.38 18.99 -4.67
CA GLY A 222 20.49 18.79 -5.81
C GLY A 222 21.03 17.81 -6.86
N GLN A 223 22.14 17.13 -6.60
CA GLN A 223 22.70 16.15 -7.51
C GLN A 223 21.78 14.95 -7.63
N ILE A 224 21.41 14.60 -8.86
CA ILE A 224 20.70 13.36 -9.16
C ILE A 224 21.67 12.19 -8.96
N ALA A 225 21.21 11.12 -8.32
CA ALA A 225 22.05 9.96 -8.09
C ALA A 225 22.44 9.27 -9.40
N GLU A 226 23.68 8.80 -9.46
CA GLU A 226 24.16 7.93 -10.53
C GLU A 226 24.23 6.49 -10.01
N GLN A 227 23.85 5.57 -10.86
CA GLN A 227 23.92 4.13 -10.60
C GLN A 227 24.77 3.47 -11.68
N GLU A 228 25.68 2.62 -11.27
CA GLU A 228 26.43 1.79 -12.20
C GLU A 228 25.78 0.40 -12.27
N ALA A 229 25.44 -0.02 -13.50
CA ALA A 229 24.90 -1.34 -13.74
C ALA A 229 25.49 -1.89 -15.03
N LYS A 230 26.05 -3.10 -14.97
CA LYS A 230 26.70 -3.78 -16.10
C LYS A 230 27.78 -2.94 -16.81
N GLY A 231 28.51 -2.11 -16.05
CA GLY A 231 29.55 -1.25 -16.58
C GLY A 231 29.08 0.05 -17.24
N GLU A 232 27.79 0.37 -17.17
CA GLU A 232 27.22 1.62 -17.66
C GLU A 232 26.72 2.48 -16.48
N ARG A 233 26.86 3.79 -16.59
CA ARG A 233 26.32 4.75 -15.62
C ARG A 233 24.97 5.26 -16.07
N HIS A 234 24.01 5.21 -15.16
CA HIS A 234 22.65 5.68 -15.37
C HIS A 234 22.29 6.69 -14.28
N THR A 235 21.63 7.78 -14.67
CA THR A 235 21.06 8.72 -13.71
C THR A 235 19.71 8.22 -13.21
N ALA A 236 19.46 8.33 -11.90
CA ALA A 236 18.18 7.99 -11.27
C ALA A 236 17.17 9.14 -11.46
N ALA A 237 16.92 9.51 -12.73
CA ALA A 237 16.12 10.68 -13.10
C ALA A 237 14.64 10.38 -13.35
N TYR A 238 14.23 9.10 -13.37
CA TYR A 238 12.90 8.67 -13.76
C TYR A 238 12.29 7.71 -12.74
N THR A 239 11.03 7.97 -12.38
CA THR A 239 10.07 7.02 -11.80
C THR A 239 8.66 7.47 -12.17
N SER A 240 7.68 6.57 -12.13
CA SER A 240 6.27 6.90 -12.43
C SER A 240 5.35 6.93 -11.21
N ASN A 241 5.88 6.76 -10.01
CA ASN A 241 5.11 6.69 -8.76
C ASN A 241 4.63 8.07 -8.26
N TRP A 242 3.81 8.76 -9.05
CA TRP A 242 3.36 10.12 -8.72
C TRP A 242 1.89 10.24 -8.30
N SER A 243 1.11 9.18 -8.38
CA SER A 243 -0.29 9.22 -7.93
C SER A 243 -0.45 9.56 -6.44
N PRO A 244 0.44 9.13 -5.51
CA PRO A 244 0.37 9.58 -4.13
C PRO A 244 0.66 11.09 -3.97
N THR A 245 1.57 11.65 -4.78
CA THR A 245 1.84 13.10 -4.79
C THR A 245 0.63 13.90 -5.27
N LEU A 246 -0.10 13.38 -6.27
CA LEU A 246 -1.37 13.98 -6.68
C LEU A 246 -2.41 13.96 -5.56
N ARG A 247 -2.46 12.89 -4.75
CA ARG A 247 -3.33 12.83 -3.54
C ARG A 247 -2.92 13.84 -2.48
N LEU A 248 -1.62 14.11 -2.31
CA LEU A 248 -1.14 15.17 -1.41
C LEU A 248 -1.69 16.53 -1.85
N PHE A 249 -1.50 16.90 -3.12
CA PHE A 249 -1.94 18.19 -3.61
C PHE A 249 -3.46 18.34 -3.53
N SER A 250 -4.23 17.37 -4.01
CA SER A 250 -5.69 17.41 -3.91
C SER A 250 -6.19 17.48 -2.47
N GLY A 251 -5.55 16.74 -1.56
CA GLY A 251 -5.90 16.78 -0.14
C GLY A 251 -5.63 18.13 0.54
N LEU A 252 -4.58 18.85 0.13
CA LEU A 252 -4.30 20.21 0.59
C LEU A 252 -5.23 21.24 -0.06
N GLU A 253 -5.58 21.06 -1.34
CA GLU A 253 -6.58 21.87 -2.04
C GLU A 253 -7.95 21.78 -1.36
N ASP A 254 -8.41 20.56 -1.02
CA ASP A 254 -9.67 20.33 -0.30
C ASP A 254 -9.69 21.01 1.07
N LEU A 255 -8.54 21.09 1.74
CA LEU A 255 -8.38 21.72 3.05
C LEU A 255 -8.10 23.22 2.95
N HIS A 256 -7.94 23.77 1.76
CA HIS A 256 -7.53 25.17 1.51
C HIS A 256 -6.26 25.56 2.28
N ARG A 257 -5.21 24.73 2.18
CA ARG A 257 -3.96 24.92 2.91
C ARG A 257 -2.75 24.98 1.98
N GLY A 258 -1.78 25.86 2.34
CA GLY A 258 -0.61 26.14 1.52
C GLY A 258 -0.94 26.96 0.27
N ASP A 259 -0.09 26.90 -0.75
CA ASP A 259 -0.30 27.57 -2.03
C ASP A 259 -1.13 26.69 -2.98
N VAL A 260 -2.45 26.68 -2.75
CA VAL A 260 -3.42 25.86 -3.51
C VAL A 260 -3.31 26.06 -5.01
N ALA A 261 -3.02 27.29 -5.46
CA ALA A 261 -2.91 27.59 -6.89
C ALA A 261 -1.68 26.93 -7.52
N GLN A 262 -0.55 26.94 -6.81
CA GLN A 262 0.67 26.26 -7.25
C GLN A 262 0.52 24.75 -7.20
N TYR A 263 -0.17 24.19 -6.17
CA TYR A 263 -0.44 22.76 -6.08
C TYR A 263 -1.29 22.27 -7.26
N ALA A 264 -2.37 22.98 -7.58
CA ALA A 264 -3.22 22.66 -8.74
C ALA A 264 -2.45 22.75 -10.06
N HIS A 265 -1.60 23.79 -10.23
CA HIS A 265 -0.75 23.93 -11.42
C HIS A 265 0.23 22.76 -11.54
N THR A 266 0.91 22.39 -10.44
CA THR A 266 1.86 21.28 -10.41
C THR A 266 1.17 19.94 -10.65
N ALA A 267 0.00 19.71 -10.04
CA ALA A 267 -0.80 18.53 -10.28
C ALA A 267 -1.20 18.36 -11.76
N ALA A 268 -1.58 19.47 -12.41
CA ALA A 268 -1.90 19.46 -13.83
C ALA A 268 -0.68 19.09 -14.71
N LEU A 269 0.50 19.64 -14.40
CA LEU A 269 1.76 19.31 -15.08
C LEU A 269 2.10 17.83 -14.93
N VAL A 270 2.06 17.29 -13.71
CA VAL A 270 2.34 15.88 -13.42
C VAL A 270 1.33 14.97 -14.12
N THR A 271 0.06 15.32 -14.09
CA THR A 271 -1.01 14.60 -14.79
C THR A 271 -0.76 14.55 -16.30
N ALA A 272 -0.37 15.67 -16.91
CA ALA A 272 -0.04 15.73 -18.34
C ALA A 272 1.17 14.84 -18.67
N TRP A 273 2.21 14.84 -17.83
CA TRP A 273 3.37 13.98 -17.98
C TRP A 273 2.99 12.50 -17.88
N ILE A 274 2.20 12.10 -16.85
CA ILE A 274 1.75 10.71 -16.68
C ILE A 274 0.97 10.23 -17.92
N LYS A 275 0.06 11.06 -18.46
CA LYS A 275 -0.72 10.73 -19.65
C LYS A 275 0.14 10.59 -20.90
N THR A 276 1.17 11.43 -21.02
CA THR A 276 2.03 11.47 -22.21
C THR A 276 3.06 10.35 -22.24
N TYR A 277 3.60 9.95 -21.09
CA TYR A 277 4.72 9.01 -21.01
C TYR A 277 4.33 7.67 -20.39
N PRO A 278 4.13 7.52 -19.08
CA PRO A 278 3.82 6.21 -18.49
C PRO A 278 2.61 5.53 -19.13
N LEU A 279 1.47 6.20 -19.20
CA LEU A 279 0.23 5.63 -19.74
C LEU A 279 0.30 5.34 -21.23
N ALA A 280 1.00 6.14 -22.02
CA ALA A 280 1.10 5.96 -23.46
C ALA A 280 2.11 4.87 -23.86
N THR A 281 3.13 4.61 -23.02
CA THR A 281 4.27 3.73 -23.37
C THR A 281 4.38 2.50 -22.49
N ASN A 282 3.61 2.40 -21.42
CA ASN A 282 3.75 1.41 -20.35
C ASN A 282 5.17 1.36 -19.75
N LYS A 283 5.82 2.53 -19.65
CA LYS A 283 7.09 2.68 -18.95
C LYS A 283 6.84 3.07 -17.52
N TRP A 284 6.79 2.08 -16.63
CA TRP A 284 6.39 2.27 -15.25
C TRP A 284 7.57 2.62 -14.34
N GLY A 285 8.81 2.41 -14.81
CA GLY A 285 10.03 2.81 -14.15
C GLY A 285 10.27 2.14 -12.80
N PRO A 286 11.42 2.43 -12.17
CA PRO A 286 11.78 1.83 -10.90
C PRO A 286 10.91 2.39 -9.75
N PHE A 287 10.74 1.56 -8.74
CA PHE A 287 10.19 1.91 -7.45
C PHE A 287 11.16 1.57 -6.33
N PHE A 288 11.94 0.48 -6.50
CA PHE A 288 12.83 -0.06 -5.49
C PHE A 288 14.26 0.48 -5.66
N GLU A 289 14.98 0.53 -4.56
CA GLU A 289 16.38 0.99 -4.50
C GLU A 289 17.39 -0.08 -4.89
N ASP A 290 17.00 -1.35 -4.87
CA ASP A 290 17.88 -2.50 -5.10
C ASP A 290 18.05 -2.88 -6.58
N ILE A 291 17.47 -2.11 -7.48
CA ILE A 291 17.52 -2.39 -8.91
C ILE A 291 18.89 -2.02 -9.49
N GLU A 292 19.68 -3.04 -9.76
CA GLU A 292 21.01 -2.93 -10.38
C GLU A 292 20.94 -3.10 -11.89
N THR A 293 20.12 -2.33 -12.60
CA THR A 293 20.02 -2.52 -14.03
C THR A 293 20.18 -1.24 -14.82
N ALA A 294 20.88 -1.39 -15.94
CA ALA A 294 21.10 -0.38 -16.94
C ALA A 294 19.80 0.10 -17.61
N ALA A 295 18.81 -0.74 -17.65
CA ALA A 295 17.50 -0.41 -18.18
C ALA A 295 16.55 -0.10 -17.04
N TYR A 296 15.58 0.74 -17.32
CA TYR A 296 14.48 0.96 -16.42
C TYR A 296 13.78 -0.36 -16.12
N SER A 297 13.74 -0.70 -14.85
CA SER A 297 12.90 -1.77 -14.38
C SER A 297 11.48 -1.27 -14.32
N ASP A 298 10.60 -1.89 -15.07
CA ASP A 298 9.17 -1.64 -14.92
C ASP A 298 8.63 -2.49 -13.78
N THR A 299 7.89 -1.86 -12.86
CA THR A 299 7.40 -2.49 -11.65
C THR A 299 5.88 -2.57 -11.62
N GLU A 300 5.37 -3.67 -11.07
CA GLU A 300 3.95 -3.85 -10.85
C GLU A 300 3.37 -2.76 -9.95
N ILE A 301 4.10 -2.40 -8.87
CA ILE A 301 3.62 -1.44 -7.89
C ILE A 301 3.28 -0.08 -8.51
N ASN A 302 4.12 0.43 -9.41
CA ASN A 302 3.85 1.71 -10.07
C ASN A 302 2.67 1.60 -11.04
N ALA A 303 2.61 0.51 -11.81
CA ALA A 303 1.55 0.27 -12.78
C ALA A 303 0.18 0.13 -12.09
N ASP A 304 0.05 -0.81 -11.17
CA ASP A 304 -1.24 -1.15 -10.59
C ASP A 304 -1.71 -0.11 -9.55
N THR A 305 -0.78 0.61 -8.89
CA THR A 305 -1.14 1.78 -8.08
C THR A 305 -1.74 2.89 -8.94
N MET A 306 -1.20 3.10 -10.15
CA MET A 306 -1.80 4.05 -11.09
C MET A 306 -3.15 3.58 -11.61
N ALA A 307 -3.32 2.29 -11.91
CA ALA A 307 -4.61 1.73 -12.31
C ALA A 307 -5.68 1.91 -11.22
N SER A 308 -5.33 1.65 -9.95
CA SER A 308 -6.21 1.92 -8.80
C SER A 308 -6.57 3.41 -8.73
N TYR A 309 -5.57 4.29 -8.83
CA TYR A 309 -5.78 5.73 -8.76
C TYR A 309 -6.79 6.22 -9.79
N ILE A 310 -6.63 5.87 -11.07
CA ILE A 310 -7.53 6.34 -12.13
C ILE A 310 -8.95 5.76 -12.02
N LEU A 311 -9.11 4.53 -11.50
CA LEU A 311 -10.42 3.94 -11.21
C LEU A 311 -11.15 4.65 -10.06
N GLU A 312 -10.42 5.21 -9.11
CA GLU A 312 -10.97 5.99 -7.99
C GLU A 312 -11.23 7.47 -8.36
N HIS A 313 -10.68 7.95 -9.50
CA HIS A 313 -10.79 9.33 -9.97
C HIS A 313 -11.44 9.38 -11.37
N PRO A 314 -12.77 9.26 -11.47
CA PRO A 314 -13.47 9.20 -12.76
C PRO A 314 -13.29 10.47 -13.61
N ASP A 315 -12.94 11.59 -12.99
CA ASP A 315 -12.67 12.86 -13.68
C ASP A 315 -11.27 12.91 -14.32
N TRP A 316 -10.43 11.90 -14.07
CA TRP A 316 -9.09 11.80 -14.64
C TRP A 316 -9.09 11.79 -16.17
N ASP A 317 -9.97 11.01 -16.76
CA ASP A 317 -10.12 10.88 -18.22
C ASP A 317 -11.46 10.25 -18.57
N ARG A 318 -11.93 10.45 -19.80
CA ARG A 318 -13.16 9.80 -20.30
C ARG A 318 -13.02 8.28 -20.44
N ASN A 319 -11.78 7.78 -20.55
CA ASN A 319 -11.45 6.39 -20.82
C ASN A 319 -10.79 5.69 -19.62
N VAL A 320 -11.05 6.13 -18.37
CA VAL A 320 -10.39 5.59 -17.15
C VAL A 320 -10.47 4.06 -17.07
N VAL A 321 -11.61 3.48 -17.40
CA VAL A 321 -11.82 2.03 -17.39
C VAL A 321 -10.92 1.34 -18.42
N ALA A 322 -10.87 1.84 -19.66
CA ALA A 322 -10.03 1.26 -20.70
C ALA A 322 -8.53 1.41 -20.37
N GLN A 323 -8.13 2.55 -19.80
CA GLN A 323 -6.75 2.77 -19.36
C GLN A 323 -6.35 1.80 -18.24
N ALA A 324 -7.19 1.66 -17.21
CA ALA A 324 -6.94 0.72 -16.11
C ALA A 324 -6.88 -0.73 -16.61
N GLY A 325 -7.81 -1.13 -17.48
CA GLY A 325 -7.78 -2.46 -18.12
C GLY A 325 -6.50 -2.70 -18.94
N GLY A 326 -6.01 -1.66 -19.64
CA GLY A 326 -4.74 -1.70 -20.37
C GLY A 326 -3.53 -1.92 -19.47
N ILE A 327 -3.49 -1.24 -18.31
CA ILE A 327 -2.43 -1.40 -17.32
C ILE A 327 -2.47 -2.82 -16.73
N LEU A 328 -3.63 -3.29 -16.28
CA LEU A 328 -3.80 -4.64 -15.74
C LEU A 328 -3.40 -5.72 -16.76
N GLY A 329 -3.78 -5.54 -18.03
CA GLY A 329 -3.36 -6.42 -19.13
C GLY A 329 -1.84 -6.40 -19.32
N TRP A 330 -1.19 -5.24 -19.23
CA TRP A 330 0.26 -5.11 -19.28
C TRP A 330 0.93 -5.83 -18.10
N SER A 331 0.46 -5.61 -16.87
CA SER A 331 0.98 -6.29 -15.67
C SER A 331 0.92 -7.80 -15.81
N MET A 332 -0.22 -8.34 -16.25
CA MET A 332 -0.36 -9.78 -16.52
C MET A 332 0.59 -10.29 -17.61
N GLN A 333 0.71 -9.58 -18.70
CA GLN A 333 1.55 -10.00 -19.83
C GLN A 333 3.04 -9.98 -19.52
N ARG A 334 3.48 -8.97 -18.76
CA ARG A 334 4.91 -8.73 -18.48
C ARG A 334 5.40 -9.39 -17.19
N LEU A 335 4.52 -9.48 -16.21
CA LEU A 335 4.88 -9.86 -14.84
C LEU A 335 4.14 -11.11 -14.34
N GLY A 336 3.20 -11.67 -15.10
CA GLY A 336 2.51 -12.92 -14.75
C GLY A 336 3.49 -14.08 -14.61
N ASN A 337 3.43 -14.79 -13.47
CA ASN A 337 4.25 -15.96 -13.20
C ASN A 337 3.47 -17.26 -13.47
N HIS A 338 3.78 -17.92 -14.56
CA HIS A 338 3.06 -19.12 -15.04
C HIS A 338 3.46 -20.42 -14.33
N SER A 339 4.38 -20.39 -13.37
CA SER A 339 4.83 -21.59 -12.65
C SER A 339 3.73 -22.26 -11.81
N PHE A 340 2.68 -21.49 -11.47
CA PHE A 340 1.59 -21.97 -10.61
C PHE A 340 0.30 -22.29 -11.38
N GLU A 341 0.33 -22.33 -12.72
CA GLU A 341 -0.85 -22.63 -13.55
C GLU A 341 -1.48 -24.00 -13.25
N LYS A 342 -0.69 -24.97 -12.83
CA LYS A 342 -1.21 -26.30 -12.47
C LYS A 342 -2.14 -26.28 -11.24
N VAL A 343 -2.11 -25.21 -10.44
CA VAL A 343 -3.08 -24.94 -9.36
C VAL A 343 -3.98 -23.76 -9.73
N GLN A 344 -4.09 -23.49 -11.02
CA GLN A 344 -5.00 -22.55 -11.65
C GLN A 344 -4.84 -21.10 -11.17
N VAL A 345 -3.63 -20.65 -10.86
CA VAL A 345 -3.31 -19.28 -10.53
C VAL A 345 -2.06 -18.80 -11.28
N VAL A 346 -2.05 -17.52 -11.62
CA VAL A 346 -0.88 -16.81 -12.15
C VAL A 346 -0.60 -15.65 -11.21
N PRO A 347 0.29 -15.81 -10.22
CA PRO A 347 0.75 -14.72 -9.37
C PRO A 347 1.59 -13.71 -10.15
N ILE A 348 1.89 -12.57 -9.54
CA ILE A 348 2.59 -11.46 -10.19
C ILE A 348 4.02 -11.35 -9.67
N ASN A 349 4.98 -11.32 -10.58
CA ASN A 349 6.37 -11.00 -10.30
C ASN A 349 6.52 -9.52 -9.93
N GLU A 350 7.48 -9.23 -9.10
CA GLU A 350 7.72 -7.89 -8.57
C GLU A 350 8.04 -6.87 -9.67
N GLN A 351 8.95 -7.21 -10.58
CA GLN A 351 9.43 -6.30 -11.61
C GLN A 351 10.07 -7.04 -12.79
N THR A 352 10.25 -6.36 -13.90
CA THR A 352 10.73 -6.98 -15.15
C THR A 352 12.17 -7.50 -15.10
N VAL A 353 12.96 -7.10 -14.10
CA VAL A 353 14.35 -7.54 -13.91
C VAL A 353 14.51 -8.49 -12.72
N TYR A 354 13.45 -8.65 -11.90
CA TYR A 354 13.39 -9.58 -10.79
C TYR A 354 12.08 -10.36 -10.88
N LEU A 355 12.13 -11.47 -11.61
CA LEU A 355 10.96 -12.30 -11.93
C LEU A 355 10.64 -13.28 -10.79
N VAL A 356 10.43 -12.74 -9.59
CA VAL A 356 10.02 -13.47 -8.39
C VAL A 356 8.62 -13.01 -8.00
N PRO A 357 7.65 -13.92 -7.83
CA PRO A 357 6.29 -13.54 -7.46
C PRO A 357 6.22 -13.18 -5.98
N GLY A 358 5.69 -12.00 -5.68
CA GLY A 358 5.49 -11.52 -4.31
C GLY A 358 4.02 -11.56 -3.88
N ASN A 359 3.78 -11.75 -2.58
CA ASN A 359 2.42 -11.73 -2.04
C ASN A 359 1.78 -10.35 -2.11
N SER A 360 2.55 -9.29 -1.82
CA SER A 360 2.07 -7.90 -1.91
C SER A 360 1.72 -7.52 -3.35
N HIS A 361 2.59 -7.82 -4.32
CA HIS A 361 2.35 -7.57 -5.74
C HIS A 361 1.14 -8.34 -6.25
N THR A 362 1.07 -9.61 -5.94
CA THR A 362 -0.04 -10.48 -6.35
C THR A 362 -1.37 -10.04 -5.74
N SER A 363 -1.39 -9.68 -4.45
CA SER A 363 -2.63 -9.21 -3.80
C SER A 363 -3.03 -7.80 -4.26
N ARG A 364 -2.07 -6.92 -4.57
CA ARG A 364 -2.34 -5.59 -5.17
C ARG A 364 -3.04 -5.75 -6.50
N HIS A 365 -2.42 -6.49 -7.42
CA HIS A 365 -3.01 -6.76 -8.73
C HIS A 365 -4.43 -7.32 -8.60
N ALA A 366 -4.62 -8.33 -7.76
CA ALA A 366 -5.93 -8.93 -7.53
C ALA A 366 -6.96 -7.92 -6.99
N SER A 367 -6.57 -7.06 -6.05
CA SER A 367 -7.48 -6.05 -5.50
C SER A 367 -7.87 -4.99 -6.54
N VAL A 368 -6.96 -4.64 -7.45
CA VAL A 368 -7.23 -3.69 -8.54
C VAL A 368 -8.09 -4.34 -9.63
N GLU A 369 -7.91 -5.64 -9.94
CA GLU A 369 -8.82 -6.37 -10.83
C GLU A 369 -10.26 -6.41 -10.28
N LEU A 370 -10.42 -6.60 -8.97
CA LEU A 370 -11.73 -6.56 -8.31
C LEU A 370 -12.33 -5.16 -8.34
N LEU A 371 -11.53 -4.12 -8.11
CA LEU A 371 -11.97 -2.73 -8.27
C LEU A 371 -12.36 -2.44 -9.73
N TYR A 372 -11.59 -2.93 -10.69
CA TYR A 372 -11.91 -2.81 -12.12
C TYR A 372 -13.25 -3.48 -12.44
N CYS A 373 -13.48 -4.70 -11.96
CA CYS A 373 -14.76 -5.37 -12.13
C CYS A 373 -15.92 -4.56 -11.52
N GLU A 374 -15.76 -4.01 -10.30
CA GLU A 374 -16.78 -3.16 -9.66
C GLU A 374 -17.09 -1.90 -10.48
N LYS A 375 -16.09 -1.28 -11.09
CA LYS A 375 -16.24 -0.01 -11.83
C LYS A 375 -16.67 -0.17 -13.28
N SER A 376 -16.22 -1.23 -13.94
CA SER A 376 -16.48 -1.49 -15.36
C SER A 376 -17.73 -2.38 -15.60
N GLY A 377 -18.05 -3.24 -14.64
CA GLY A 377 -19.00 -4.36 -14.83
C GLY A 377 -18.37 -5.57 -15.55
N ASP A 378 -17.13 -5.46 -16.06
CA ASP A 378 -16.39 -6.58 -16.64
C ASP A 378 -15.68 -7.37 -15.53
N CYS A 379 -16.20 -8.53 -15.22
CA CYS A 379 -15.73 -9.41 -14.15
C CYS A 379 -15.09 -10.70 -14.66
N ALA A 380 -14.61 -10.73 -15.90
CA ALA A 380 -14.05 -11.94 -16.52
C ALA A 380 -12.86 -12.50 -15.69
N THR A 381 -12.04 -11.63 -15.08
CA THR A 381 -10.88 -12.02 -14.27
C THR A 381 -11.18 -12.24 -12.79
N ARG A 382 -12.40 -12.01 -12.31
CA ARG A 382 -12.74 -12.10 -10.88
C ARG A 382 -12.33 -13.42 -10.22
N GLY A 383 -12.54 -14.55 -10.90
CA GLY A 383 -12.16 -15.86 -10.37
C GLY A 383 -10.64 -15.98 -10.20
N GLN A 384 -9.87 -15.42 -11.13
CA GLN A 384 -8.41 -15.37 -11.03
C GLN A 384 -7.94 -14.42 -9.93
N ALA A 385 -8.58 -13.27 -9.76
CA ALA A 385 -8.27 -12.34 -8.68
C ALA A 385 -8.44 -13.01 -7.30
N VAL A 386 -9.52 -13.76 -7.07
CA VAL A 386 -9.71 -14.52 -5.83
C VAL A 386 -8.61 -15.57 -5.65
N ARG A 387 -8.22 -16.30 -6.71
CA ARG A 387 -7.12 -17.28 -6.62
C ARG A 387 -5.77 -16.62 -6.33
N ARG A 388 -5.51 -15.42 -6.84
CA ARG A 388 -4.32 -14.63 -6.49
C ARG A 388 -4.31 -14.22 -5.02
N LEU A 389 -5.45 -13.77 -4.49
CA LEU A 389 -5.58 -13.53 -3.05
C LEU A 389 -5.35 -14.80 -2.24
N ASN A 390 -5.89 -15.95 -2.67
CA ASN A 390 -5.64 -17.24 -2.02
C ASN A 390 -4.14 -17.57 -2.03
N TRP A 391 -3.47 -17.43 -3.17
CA TRP A 391 -2.03 -17.68 -3.31
C TRP A 391 -1.21 -16.78 -2.38
N ALA A 392 -1.55 -15.50 -2.29
CA ALA A 392 -0.81 -14.56 -1.47
C ALA A 392 -0.92 -14.86 0.05
N THR A 393 -1.89 -15.67 0.50
CA THR A 393 -1.96 -16.11 1.90
C THR A 393 -0.77 -16.98 2.31
N TYR A 394 -0.12 -17.64 1.35
CA TYR A 394 0.94 -18.63 1.60
C TYR A 394 2.27 -18.03 2.10
N SER A 395 2.42 -16.72 2.09
CA SER A 395 3.58 -16.03 2.67
C SER A 395 3.37 -15.60 4.13
N VAL A 396 2.20 -15.87 4.71
CA VAL A 396 1.88 -15.49 6.08
C VAL A 396 1.91 -16.71 6.99
N ASP A 397 2.76 -16.70 8.00
CA ASP A 397 2.85 -17.77 9.00
C ASP A 397 1.65 -17.79 9.96
N ALA A 398 1.52 -18.86 10.72
CA ALA A 398 0.42 -19.02 11.67
C ALA A 398 0.42 -17.97 12.80
N ASP A 399 1.58 -17.43 13.14
CA ASP A 399 1.77 -16.36 14.13
C ASP A 399 1.62 -14.93 13.54
N GLY A 400 1.39 -14.83 12.22
CA GLY A 400 1.24 -13.56 11.51
C GLY A 400 2.52 -12.98 10.95
N LYS A 401 3.65 -13.67 11.06
CA LYS A 401 4.88 -13.27 10.40
C LYS A 401 4.69 -13.32 8.89
N ASN A 402 4.97 -12.22 8.20
CA ASN A 402 4.84 -12.12 6.75
C ASN A 402 6.22 -12.26 6.09
N ARG A 403 6.40 -13.33 5.31
CA ARG A 403 7.68 -13.67 4.70
C ARG A 403 7.84 -13.05 3.33
N TYR A 404 9.08 -12.68 3.00
CA TYR A 404 9.43 -12.23 1.67
C TYR A 404 9.90 -13.42 0.81
N PRO A 405 9.45 -13.54 -0.43
CA PRO A 405 9.84 -14.65 -1.30
C PRO A 405 11.34 -14.67 -1.59
N ASN A 406 11.89 -15.88 -1.71
CA ASN A 406 13.26 -16.19 -2.14
C ASN A 406 14.37 -16.01 -1.09
N ASP A 407 14.07 -15.47 0.09
CA ASP A 407 15.11 -15.20 1.09
C ASP A 407 14.94 -15.97 2.41
N ASP A 408 13.85 -16.72 2.58
CA ASP A 408 13.45 -17.36 3.86
C ASP A 408 13.34 -16.37 5.04
N ILE A 409 13.36 -15.08 4.75
CA ILE A 409 13.41 -13.99 5.69
C ILE A 409 12.04 -13.31 5.70
N TRP A 410 11.52 -13.02 6.87
CA TRP A 410 10.41 -12.11 6.97
C TRP A 410 10.90 -10.65 6.91
N LEU A 411 10.22 -9.83 6.13
CA LEU A 411 10.45 -8.39 6.06
C LEU A 411 9.22 -7.66 6.56
N THR A 412 9.46 -6.51 7.16
CA THR A 412 8.40 -5.55 7.47
C THR A 412 7.68 -5.02 6.23
N ASP A 413 8.28 -5.20 5.09
CA ASP A 413 7.85 -4.78 3.76
C ASP A 413 6.42 -5.22 3.41
N GLY A 414 6.15 -6.51 3.45
CA GLY A 414 4.86 -7.05 3.01
C GLY A 414 3.67 -6.71 3.90
N TYR A 415 3.86 -6.25 5.16
CA TYR A 415 2.75 -6.08 6.11
C TYR A 415 1.72 -5.06 5.65
N GLY A 416 2.18 -3.86 5.31
CA GLY A 416 1.31 -2.81 4.84
C GLY A 416 0.65 -3.17 3.52
N ASP A 417 1.40 -3.57 2.54
CA ASP A 417 0.88 -3.90 1.21
C ASP A 417 -0.10 -5.07 1.24
N TYR A 418 0.16 -6.08 2.06
CA TYR A 418 -0.74 -7.22 2.17
C TYR A 418 -2.12 -6.81 2.71
N VAL A 419 -2.16 -6.15 3.87
CA VAL A 419 -3.42 -5.87 4.60
C VAL A 419 -4.35 -4.96 3.79
N ARG A 420 -3.85 -3.85 3.23
CA ARG A 420 -4.69 -2.91 2.47
C ARG A 420 -5.33 -3.54 1.24
N HIS A 421 -4.64 -4.48 0.58
CA HIS A 421 -5.18 -5.09 -0.63
C HIS A 421 -6.30 -6.08 -0.33
N TYR A 422 -6.23 -6.81 0.77
CA TYR A 422 -7.35 -7.65 1.22
C TYR A 422 -8.54 -6.82 1.64
N LEU A 423 -8.34 -5.73 2.37
CA LEU A 423 -9.42 -4.83 2.78
C LEU A 423 -10.08 -4.14 1.56
N ARG A 424 -9.29 -3.72 0.56
CA ARG A 424 -9.81 -3.18 -0.69
C ARG A 424 -10.58 -4.22 -1.51
N ALA A 425 -10.11 -5.45 -1.55
CA ALA A 425 -10.82 -6.55 -2.18
C ALA A 425 -12.17 -6.82 -1.53
N MET A 426 -12.23 -6.85 -0.18
CA MET A 426 -13.49 -6.98 0.58
C MET A 426 -14.42 -5.78 0.37
N ALA A 427 -13.87 -4.58 0.20
CA ALA A 427 -14.66 -3.38 -0.07
C ALA A 427 -15.34 -3.43 -1.44
N SER A 428 -14.66 -3.98 -2.46
CA SER A 428 -15.24 -4.18 -3.79
C SER A 428 -16.20 -5.37 -3.82
N PHE A 429 -15.84 -6.48 -3.12
CA PHE A 429 -16.62 -7.72 -3.08
C PHE A 429 -16.87 -8.17 -1.63
N PRO A 430 -17.97 -7.70 -0.99
CA PRO A 430 -18.28 -7.96 0.41
C PRO A 430 -18.49 -9.43 0.79
N GLU A 431 -18.65 -10.33 -0.17
CA GLU A 431 -18.65 -11.77 0.09
C GLU A 431 -17.29 -12.34 0.48
N LEU A 432 -16.20 -11.58 0.23
CA LEU A 432 -14.84 -11.92 0.68
C LEU A 432 -14.59 -11.48 2.14
N ALA A 433 -15.50 -10.71 2.74
CA ALA A 433 -15.44 -10.36 4.16
C ALA A 433 -16.10 -11.46 5.02
N PRO A 434 -15.75 -11.58 6.32
CA PRO A 434 -16.30 -12.58 7.23
C PRO A 434 -17.82 -12.64 7.24
N LYS A 435 -18.35 -13.86 7.52
CA LYS A 435 -19.79 -14.14 7.48
C LYS A 435 -20.47 -14.05 8.86
N ASP A 436 -19.68 -13.80 9.91
CA ASP A 436 -20.09 -13.84 11.32
C ASP A 436 -19.77 -12.56 12.10
N GLN A 437 -19.14 -11.58 11.46
CA GLN A 437 -18.76 -10.30 12.07
C GLN A 437 -19.21 -9.11 11.21
N ASP A 438 -19.39 -7.96 11.86
CA ASP A 438 -19.79 -6.72 11.22
C ASP A 438 -18.55 -5.82 11.05
N HIS A 439 -18.37 -5.28 9.84
CA HIS A 439 -17.20 -4.46 9.50
C HIS A 439 -17.56 -3.27 8.61
N LEU A 440 -16.93 -2.13 8.85
CA LEU A 440 -16.82 -1.05 7.87
C LEU A 440 -15.80 -1.48 6.79
N LEU A 441 -16.27 -1.59 5.55
CA LEU A 441 -15.44 -2.03 4.43
C LEU A 441 -14.90 -0.86 3.60
N ARG A 442 -15.66 0.23 3.50
CA ARG A 442 -15.27 1.42 2.74
C ARG A 442 -15.89 2.67 3.33
N THR A 443 -15.15 3.75 3.32
CA THR A 443 -15.65 5.10 3.57
C THR A 443 -14.96 6.08 2.62
N SER A 444 -15.65 7.13 2.18
CA SER A 444 -15.04 8.25 1.44
C SER A 444 -14.51 9.35 2.35
N SER A 445 -14.44 9.11 3.67
CA SER A 445 -13.87 10.02 4.67
C SER A 445 -12.83 9.30 5.53
N VAL A 446 -12.14 10.03 6.41
CA VAL A 446 -11.21 9.45 7.38
C VAL A 446 -11.93 9.21 8.70
N ILE A 447 -11.85 8.00 9.22
CA ILE A 447 -12.43 7.62 10.51
C ILE A 447 -11.56 8.17 11.63
N ARG A 448 -12.19 8.92 12.55
CA ARG A 448 -11.56 9.44 13.78
C ARG A 448 -11.78 8.51 14.96
N HIS A 449 -12.97 7.94 15.02
CA HIS A 449 -13.38 7.05 16.09
C HIS A 449 -14.38 6.05 15.56
N ILE A 450 -14.24 4.79 15.91
CA ILE A 450 -15.23 3.75 15.59
C ILE A 450 -15.35 2.77 16.74
N ARG A 451 -16.57 2.34 17.02
CA ARG A 451 -16.88 1.36 18.05
C ARG A 451 -17.92 0.37 17.53
N TYR A 452 -17.61 -0.88 17.72
CA TYR A 452 -18.50 -2.01 17.45
C TYR A 452 -19.07 -2.56 18.75
N SER A 453 -20.37 -2.80 18.79
CA SER A 453 -21.05 -3.56 19.83
C SER A 453 -22.16 -4.40 19.22
N PRO A 454 -22.69 -5.41 19.93
CA PRO A 454 -23.79 -6.24 19.39
C PRO A 454 -25.09 -5.47 19.09
N ALA A 455 -25.29 -4.32 19.74
CA ALA A 455 -26.51 -3.50 19.58
C ALA A 455 -26.29 -2.26 18.72
N GLU A 456 -25.05 -1.84 18.51
CA GLU A 456 -24.75 -0.56 17.90
C GLU A 456 -23.35 -0.55 17.26
N ILE A 457 -23.26 0.08 16.07
CA ILE A 457 -22.00 0.55 15.50
C ILE A 457 -22.06 2.07 15.51
N SER A 458 -21.09 2.72 16.15
CA SER A 458 -20.99 4.18 16.15
C SER A 458 -19.61 4.61 15.69
N TYR A 459 -19.55 5.69 14.88
CA TYR A 459 -18.29 6.24 14.43
C TYR A 459 -18.34 7.75 14.24
N GLN A 460 -17.17 8.36 14.43
CA GLN A 460 -16.88 9.74 14.09
C GLN A 460 -15.89 9.78 12.94
N LYS A 461 -16.10 10.68 12.00
CA LYS A 461 -15.26 10.87 10.82
C LYS A 461 -14.95 12.34 10.58
N PHE A 462 -14.02 12.63 9.66
CA PHE A 462 -13.62 14.01 9.37
C PHE A 462 -14.72 14.77 8.62
N ASP A 463 -15.17 14.24 7.48
CA ASP A 463 -16.14 14.92 6.62
C ASP A 463 -17.57 14.67 7.10
N ALA A 464 -18.40 15.70 7.10
CA ALA A 464 -19.81 15.55 7.42
C ALA A 464 -20.53 14.72 6.33
N ARG A 465 -20.21 14.99 5.06
CA ARG A 465 -20.78 14.26 3.92
C ARG A 465 -19.81 13.22 3.44
N SER A 466 -20.27 11.96 3.38
CA SER A 466 -19.50 10.83 2.86
C SER A 466 -20.41 9.64 2.59
N VAL A 467 -19.85 8.62 1.95
CA VAL A 467 -20.51 7.35 1.68
C VAL A 467 -19.75 6.26 2.42
N GLU A 468 -20.44 5.52 3.26
CA GLU A 468 -19.94 4.38 4.00
C GLU A 468 -20.58 3.09 3.51
N ARG A 469 -19.81 2.02 3.45
CA ARG A 469 -20.27 0.67 3.09
C ARG A 469 -19.82 -0.31 4.17
N LEU A 470 -20.81 -0.93 4.83
CA LEU A 470 -20.59 -1.89 5.90
C LEU A 470 -21.08 -3.27 5.50
N LYS A 471 -20.34 -4.31 5.87
CA LYS A 471 -20.84 -5.69 5.93
C LYS A 471 -21.44 -5.91 7.29
N LEU A 472 -22.75 -6.22 7.34
CA LEU A 472 -23.44 -6.59 8.58
C LEU A 472 -23.77 -8.09 8.53
N ALA A 473 -22.78 -8.90 8.89
CA ALA A 473 -22.87 -10.36 8.82
C ALA A 473 -23.52 -10.95 10.08
N ALA A 474 -23.26 -10.36 11.25
CA ALA A 474 -23.78 -10.79 12.54
C ALA A 474 -25.12 -10.12 12.90
N SER A 475 -25.44 -8.97 12.28
CA SER A 475 -26.58 -8.14 12.66
C SER A 475 -27.44 -7.69 11.47
N ILE A 476 -28.56 -7.03 11.78
CA ILE A 476 -29.46 -6.37 10.82
C ILE A 476 -29.61 -4.90 11.23
N PRO A 477 -29.49 -3.92 10.32
CA PRO A 477 -29.67 -2.52 10.67
C PRO A 477 -31.14 -2.23 11.01
N LYS A 478 -31.36 -1.57 12.15
CA LYS A 478 -32.67 -1.11 12.61
C LYS A 478 -32.93 0.33 12.21
N SER A 479 -31.96 1.20 12.48
CA SER A 479 -31.98 2.63 12.14
C SER A 479 -30.59 3.19 12.05
N VAL A 480 -30.47 4.31 11.35
CA VAL A 480 -29.23 5.10 11.24
C VAL A 480 -29.50 6.53 11.64
N GLU A 481 -28.69 7.07 12.54
CA GLU A 481 -28.62 8.50 12.86
C GLU A 481 -27.40 9.10 12.16
N GLY A 482 -27.53 10.34 11.67
CA GLY A 482 -26.43 11.05 10.96
C GLY A 482 -26.38 10.84 9.46
N GLY A 483 -27.33 10.12 8.88
CA GLY A 483 -27.41 9.88 7.43
C GLY A 483 -28.65 9.12 7.00
N THR A 484 -28.74 8.82 5.71
CA THR A 484 -29.73 7.92 5.13
C THR A 484 -29.11 6.56 4.84
N MET A 485 -29.89 5.48 4.95
CA MET A 485 -29.40 4.13 4.75
C MET A 485 -30.09 3.42 3.59
N GLN A 486 -29.33 2.57 2.91
CA GLN A 486 -29.83 1.55 1.98
C GLN A 486 -29.31 0.19 2.43
N TRP A 487 -30.22 -0.76 2.64
CA TRP A 487 -29.90 -2.11 3.09
C TRP A 487 -30.13 -3.14 1.99
N ASP A 488 -29.06 -3.83 1.60
CA ASP A 488 -29.13 -5.02 0.76
C ASP A 488 -29.05 -6.28 1.64
N SER A 489 -30.20 -6.89 1.89
CA SER A 489 -30.29 -8.08 2.75
C SER A 489 -29.66 -9.32 2.11
N SER A 490 -29.59 -9.39 0.77
CA SER A 490 -29.01 -10.51 0.04
C SER A 490 -27.49 -10.54 0.16
N GLN A 491 -26.86 -9.37 0.03
CA GLN A 491 -25.42 -9.19 0.19
C GLN A 491 -25.01 -8.92 1.64
N LYS A 492 -25.99 -8.65 2.52
CA LYS A 492 -25.75 -8.18 3.89
C LYS A 492 -24.89 -6.91 3.93
N VAL A 493 -25.18 -5.98 3.04
CA VAL A 493 -24.44 -4.72 2.88
C VAL A 493 -25.33 -3.56 3.22
N LEU A 494 -24.86 -2.73 4.14
CA LEU A 494 -25.44 -1.44 4.48
C LEU A 494 -24.62 -0.33 3.81
N THR A 495 -25.29 0.47 2.99
CA THR A 495 -24.73 1.70 2.43
C THR A 495 -25.35 2.89 3.14
N ILE A 496 -24.52 3.80 3.66
CA ILE A 496 -24.94 5.02 4.34
C ILE A 496 -24.47 6.22 3.54
N GLN A 497 -25.38 7.14 3.24
CA GLN A 497 -25.05 8.48 2.78
C GLN A 497 -25.13 9.42 3.97
N SER A 498 -23.97 9.70 4.54
CA SER A 498 -23.87 10.52 5.76
C SER A 498 -24.04 12.00 5.45
N GLN A 499 -24.62 12.72 6.41
CA GLN A 499 -24.76 14.17 6.42
C GLN A 499 -24.24 14.79 7.74
N SER A 500 -23.63 13.98 8.58
CA SER A 500 -23.05 14.34 9.87
C SER A 500 -21.67 13.70 10.04
N PRO A 501 -20.72 14.35 10.73
CA PRO A 501 -19.47 13.71 11.10
C PRO A 501 -19.64 12.60 12.15
N GLN A 502 -20.80 12.53 12.82
CA GLN A 502 -21.16 11.50 13.77
C GLN A 502 -22.26 10.62 13.16
N VAL A 503 -22.05 9.31 13.15
CA VAL A 503 -23.02 8.32 12.67
C VAL A 503 -23.21 7.23 13.70
N THR A 504 -24.47 6.86 13.94
CA THR A 504 -24.85 5.77 14.85
C THR A 504 -25.82 4.83 14.14
N ILE A 505 -25.50 3.55 14.12
CA ILE A 505 -26.29 2.48 13.52
C ILE A 505 -26.82 1.61 14.65
N GLN A 506 -28.14 1.61 14.86
CA GLN A 506 -28.78 0.69 15.78
C GLN A 506 -28.98 -0.66 15.09
N LEU A 507 -28.64 -1.72 15.80
CA LEU A 507 -28.60 -3.09 15.27
C LEU A 507 -29.63 -3.99 15.98
N LEU A 508 -30.08 -5.00 15.27
CA LEU A 508 -30.81 -6.13 15.81
C LEU A 508 -29.99 -7.40 15.57
N PRO A 509 -29.91 -8.31 16.56
CA PRO A 509 -29.26 -9.60 16.36
C PRO A 509 -30.01 -10.39 15.28
N ARG A 510 -29.27 -11.18 14.51
CA ARG A 510 -29.91 -12.10 13.55
C ARG A 510 -30.62 -13.23 14.28
N PRO A 511 -31.81 -13.63 13.82
CA PRO A 511 -32.57 -14.72 14.44
C PRO A 511 -31.83 -16.08 14.42
N ASP A 512 -30.92 -16.26 13.46
CA ASP A 512 -30.26 -17.54 13.21
C ASP A 512 -28.89 -17.67 13.93
N GLY A 513 -28.49 -16.65 14.66
CA GLY A 513 -27.24 -16.64 15.43
C GLY A 513 -27.37 -17.50 16.69
N LYS A 514 -27.20 -18.82 16.57
CA LYS A 514 -26.83 -19.64 17.71
C LYS A 514 -25.47 -19.15 18.19
N GLY A 515 -25.48 -18.43 19.30
CA GLY A 515 -24.27 -18.01 19.96
C GLY A 515 -23.33 -19.21 20.18
N SER A 516 -22.23 -19.21 19.47
CA SER A 516 -21.08 -20.04 19.85
C SER A 516 -20.38 -19.33 21.00
N HIS A 517 -20.59 -19.85 22.20
CA HIS A 517 -19.77 -19.54 23.39
C HIS A 517 -18.37 -20.13 23.23
#